data_d3fa8894c8e03c6e22e5679298136800
#
_entry.id   d3fa8894c8e03c6e22e5679298136800
#
_cell.length_a   1.000
_cell.length_b   1.000
_cell.length_c   1.000
_cell.angle_alpha   90.00
_cell.angle_beta   90.00
_cell.angle_gamma   90.00
#
_symmetry.space_group_name_H-M   'P 1'
#
loop_
_entity.id
_entity.type
_entity.pdbx_description
1 polymer ?
#
loop_
_entity_poly.entity_id
_entity_poly.type
_entity_poly.pdbx_seq_one_letter_code
_entity_poly.pdbx_strand_id
1 'polypeptide(L)'
;MKVLITTDWYKPTINGVVTSVCNLREELQQRGHEVKILTLSRTARSYEEEGVIYMGSVNAGYIYPGARFRVSPGRELYRGIIEWNPDIVHSQCEFSTFFMAKKIAEECKTPLVHTYHTVYEDYTHYFSPYKKWGRDMVQFLTRQISEKVDSMIAPSTKIETLLKRYGIHCPVSVIPSGIDLSKYDAQTRTDSRERIRRKYKMDRKTTVLLYVGRLAKEKNVEELLEYQQKIQESGTILMIVGGGPYLEILRKKAAELGVTESVIFTGMVSPVEVASYYPAGDLFVSASTSETQGLTYAEALAAGLPLLCRRDQCCLLYTSDAAD
;
A
#
# COMPACT_ATOMS: atom_id res chain seq x y z
N MET A 1 23.13 12.87 -2.19
CA MET A 1 23.02 11.89 -3.28
C MET A 1 21.81 12.25 -4.14
N LYS A 2 21.86 11.93 -5.45
CA LYS A 2 20.75 12.03 -6.37
C LYS A 2 20.04 10.67 -6.43
N VAL A 3 18.79 10.60 -5.97
CA VAL A 3 18.04 9.37 -5.89
C VAL A 3 16.86 9.43 -6.89
N LEU A 4 16.83 8.49 -7.84
CA LEU A 4 15.68 8.33 -8.73
C LEU A 4 14.77 7.22 -8.20
N ILE A 5 13.58 7.56 -7.76
CA ILE A 5 12.55 6.58 -7.39
C ILE A 5 11.64 6.34 -8.59
N THR A 6 11.39 5.09 -8.97
CA THR A 6 10.47 4.75 -10.05
C THR A 6 9.28 3.94 -9.56
N THR A 7 8.09 4.30 -10.00
CA THR A 7 6.84 3.64 -9.57
C THR A 7 5.75 3.78 -10.65
N ASP A 8 4.98 2.71 -10.89
CA ASP A 8 3.81 2.79 -11.79
C ASP A 8 2.64 3.54 -11.16
N TRP A 9 2.62 3.63 -9.83
CA TRP A 9 1.55 4.26 -9.05
C TRP A 9 2.06 5.47 -8.28
N TYR A 10 1.46 6.63 -8.50
CA TYR A 10 1.74 7.86 -7.76
C TYR A 10 0.47 8.68 -7.54
N LYS A 11 0.61 9.80 -6.79
CA LYS A 11 -0.50 10.71 -6.54
C LYS A 11 -1.26 11.06 -7.83
N PRO A 12 -2.58 11.15 -7.80
CA PRO A 12 -3.51 11.10 -6.67
C PRO A 12 -4.03 9.69 -6.35
N THR A 13 -3.38 8.61 -6.79
CA THR A 13 -3.75 7.23 -6.41
C THR A 13 -3.48 7.01 -4.92
N ILE A 14 -4.40 6.33 -4.23
CA ILE A 14 -4.29 6.03 -2.79
C ILE A 14 -4.09 4.52 -2.63
N ASN A 15 -2.89 4.11 -2.23
CA ASN A 15 -2.54 2.74 -1.85
C ASN A 15 -1.24 2.72 -1.05
N GLY A 16 -0.90 1.57 -0.45
CA GLY A 16 0.29 1.42 0.39
C GLY A 16 1.61 1.71 -0.33
N VAL A 17 1.73 1.40 -1.63
CA VAL A 17 2.94 1.70 -2.42
C VAL A 17 3.13 3.21 -2.55
N VAL A 18 2.07 3.95 -2.91
CA VAL A 18 2.13 5.41 -3.02
C VAL A 18 2.49 6.05 -1.69
N THR A 19 1.89 5.59 -0.59
CA THR A 19 2.22 6.07 0.76
C THR A 19 3.69 5.84 1.08
N SER A 20 4.21 4.62 0.84
CA SER A 20 5.62 4.28 1.05
C SER A 20 6.57 5.16 0.21
N VAL A 21 6.25 5.36 -1.07
CA VAL A 21 7.04 6.21 -1.99
C VAL A 21 7.06 7.67 -1.53
N CYS A 22 5.91 8.21 -1.10
CA CYS A 22 5.82 9.58 -0.61
C CYS A 22 6.65 9.77 0.67
N ASN A 23 6.48 8.88 1.65
CA ASN A 23 7.24 8.94 2.90
C ASN A 23 8.74 8.80 2.64
N LEU A 24 9.16 7.88 1.77
CA LEU A 24 10.56 7.70 1.39
C LEU A 24 11.13 8.97 0.72
N ARG A 25 10.38 9.58 -0.22
CA ARG A 25 10.79 10.84 -0.86
C ARG A 25 11.00 11.94 0.16
N GLU A 26 9.99 12.16 1.02
CA GLU A 26 10.01 13.22 2.04
C GLU A 26 11.18 13.04 3.00
N GLU A 27 11.41 11.84 3.51
CA GLU A 27 12.50 11.52 4.43
C GLU A 27 13.89 11.71 3.78
N LEU A 28 14.07 11.25 2.55
CA LEU A 28 15.33 11.44 1.82
C LEU A 28 15.61 12.92 1.55
N GLN A 29 14.58 13.70 1.20
CA GLN A 29 14.74 15.16 0.99
C GLN A 29 15.07 15.88 2.30
N GLN A 30 14.46 15.52 3.43
CA GLN A 30 14.78 16.07 4.75
C GLN A 30 16.22 15.77 5.15
N ARG A 31 16.78 14.64 4.71
CA ARG A 31 18.18 14.27 4.92
C ARG A 31 19.16 14.92 3.92
N GLY A 32 18.68 15.84 3.08
CA GLY A 32 19.49 16.59 2.13
C GLY A 32 19.83 15.83 0.84
N HIS A 33 19.08 14.79 0.49
CA HIS A 33 19.20 14.13 -0.80
C HIS A 33 18.36 14.82 -1.87
N GLU A 34 18.85 14.87 -3.10
CA GLU A 34 18.08 15.31 -4.25
C GLU A 34 17.28 14.12 -4.80
N VAL A 35 15.94 14.22 -4.78
CA VAL A 35 15.06 13.10 -5.13
C VAL A 35 14.16 13.47 -6.29
N LYS A 36 14.20 12.68 -7.37
CA LYS A 36 13.22 12.70 -8.45
C LYS A 36 12.38 11.43 -8.45
N ILE A 37 11.11 11.56 -8.87
CA ILE A 37 10.21 10.42 -9.07
C ILE A 37 9.93 10.27 -10.56
N LEU A 38 10.01 9.04 -11.06
CA LEU A 38 9.57 8.66 -12.39
C LEU A 38 8.31 7.80 -12.29
N THR A 39 7.22 8.27 -12.86
CA THR A 39 5.92 7.58 -12.79
C THR A 39 5.16 7.63 -14.13
N LEU A 40 3.97 7.01 -14.18
CA LEU A 40 3.11 7.00 -15.34
C LEU A 40 2.09 8.14 -15.29
N SER A 41 2.00 8.92 -16.37
CA SER A 41 0.96 9.93 -16.56
C SER A 41 -0.42 9.27 -16.70
N ARG A 42 -1.47 9.96 -16.30
CA ARG A 42 -2.86 9.52 -16.55
C ARG A 42 -3.29 9.71 -18.01
N THR A 43 -2.48 10.40 -18.80
CA THR A 43 -2.70 10.69 -20.23
C THR A 43 -1.55 10.18 -21.07
N ALA A 44 -1.68 10.22 -22.39
CA ALA A 44 -0.59 9.90 -23.33
C ALA A 44 0.54 10.96 -23.34
N ARG A 45 0.34 12.11 -22.65
CA ARG A 45 1.33 13.19 -22.58
C ARG A 45 2.33 12.96 -21.46
N SER A 46 3.62 13.18 -21.75
CA SER A 46 4.70 13.20 -20.76
C SER A 46 4.96 14.64 -20.32
N TYR A 47 5.24 14.85 -19.02
CA TYR A 47 5.57 16.15 -18.43
C TYR A 47 6.34 15.97 -17.13
N GLU A 48 6.97 17.03 -16.61
CA GLU A 48 7.59 17.08 -15.28
C GLU A 48 6.93 18.18 -14.46
N GLU A 49 6.67 17.88 -13.19
CA GLU A 49 6.10 18.82 -12.22
C GLU A 49 6.69 18.53 -10.83
N GLU A 50 7.25 19.54 -10.17
CA GLU A 50 7.80 19.45 -8.81
C GLU A 50 8.78 18.28 -8.58
N GLY A 51 9.64 17.99 -9.58
CA GLY A 51 10.60 16.87 -9.50
C GLY A 51 9.95 15.48 -9.68
N VAL A 52 8.70 15.43 -10.16
CA VAL A 52 8.00 14.22 -10.57
C VAL A 52 7.88 14.19 -12.09
N ILE A 53 8.43 13.16 -12.69
CA ILE A 53 8.45 12.95 -14.13
C ILE A 53 7.34 11.96 -14.49
N TYR A 54 6.32 12.44 -15.17
CA TYR A 54 5.16 11.70 -15.61
C TYR A 54 5.34 11.23 -17.05
N MET A 55 5.49 9.93 -17.27
CA MET A 55 5.64 9.36 -18.61
C MET A 55 4.29 9.01 -19.20
N GLY A 56 4.02 9.48 -20.43
CA GLY A 56 2.76 9.25 -21.12
C GLY A 56 2.37 7.78 -21.19
N SER A 57 1.12 7.47 -20.85
CA SER A 57 0.62 6.10 -20.74
C SER A 57 -0.84 5.97 -21.16
N VAL A 58 -1.28 4.74 -21.45
CA VAL A 58 -2.68 4.37 -21.69
C VAL A 58 -3.23 3.54 -20.56
N ASN A 59 -4.55 3.63 -20.37
CA ASN A 59 -5.27 2.85 -19.38
C ASN A 59 -5.26 1.35 -19.78
N ALA A 60 -4.89 0.50 -18.83
CA ALA A 60 -4.91 -0.96 -18.91
C ALA A 60 -5.77 -1.58 -17.79
N GLY A 61 -6.75 -0.82 -17.31
CA GLY A 61 -7.63 -1.20 -16.20
C GLY A 61 -8.43 -2.49 -16.42
N TYR A 62 -8.48 -2.99 -17.65
CA TYR A 62 -9.07 -4.30 -17.97
C TYR A 62 -8.19 -5.47 -17.49
N ILE A 63 -6.88 -5.26 -17.28
CA ILE A 63 -5.97 -6.28 -16.72
C ILE A 63 -6.01 -6.24 -15.20
N TYR A 64 -5.89 -5.04 -14.64
CA TYR A 64 -5.95 -4.79 -13.22
C TYR A 64 -6.46 -3.36 -12.97
N PRO A 65 -7.39 -3.14 -11.99
CA PRO A 65 -7.95 -1.82 -11.72
C PRO A 65 -6.88 -0.74 -11.51
N GLY A 66 -6.84 0.23 -12.42
CA GLY A 66 -5.89 1.33 -12.41
C GLY A 66 -4.53 1.04 -13.05
N ALA A 67 -4.29 -0.16 -13.59
CA ALA A 67 -3.08 -0.47 -14.35
C ALA A 67 -2.95 0.44 -15.59
N ARG A 68 -1.71 0.76 -15.95
CA ARG A 68 -1.38 1.60 -17.10
C ARG A 68 -0.14 1.07 -17.80
N PHE A 69 -0.08 1.23 -19.13
CA PHE A 69 1.11 0.93 -19.92
C PHE A 69 1.68 2.21 -20.51
N ARG A 70 3.00 2.32 -20.46
CA ARG A 70 3.72 3.40 -21.13
C ARG A 70 3.54 3.33 -22.64
N VAL A 71 3.25 4.47 -23.28
CA VAL A 71 3.10 4.59 -24.74
C VAL A 71 4.01 5.64 -25.35
N SER A 72 4.36 6.68 -24.58
CA SER A 72 5.24 7.74 -25.05
C SER A 72 6.69 7.45 -24.67
N PRO A 73 7.65 7.56 -25.60
CA PRO A 73 9.08 7.44 -25.28
C PRO A 73 9.57 8.57 -24.36
N GLY A 74 8.88 9.74 -24.33
CA GLY A 74 9.27 10.90 -23.52
C GLY A 74 10.74 11.24 -23.64
N ARG A 75 11.29 11.27 -24.87
CA ARG A 75 12.74 11.30 -25.12
C ARG A 75 13.48 12.45 -24.43
N GLU A 76 12.87 13.61 -24.39
CA GLU A 76 13.45 14.80 -23.72
C GLU A 76 13.57 14.57 -22.22
N LEU A 77 12.48 14.15 -21.54
CA LEU A 77 12.46 13.88 -20.11
C LEU A 77 13.40 12.73 -19.75
N TYR A 78 13.43 11.69 -20.58
CA TYR A 78 14.35 10.58 -20.42
C TYR A 78 15.81 11.03 -20.49
N ARG A 79 16.16 11.86 -21.51
CA ARG A 79 17.50 12.46 -21.63
C ARG A 79 17.81 13.33 -20.41
N GLY A 80 16.88 14.16 -19.96
CA GLY A 80 17.05 14.97 -18.76
C GLY A 80 17.36 14.15 -17.49
N ILE A 81 16.81 12.93 -17.37
CA ILE A 81 17.18 12.00 -16.28
C ILE A 81 18.61 11.51 -16.44
N ILE A 82 19.03 11.13 -17.64
CA ILE A 82 20.40 10.66 -17.90
C ILE A 82 21.41 11.80 -17.65
N GLU A 83 21.13 13.01 -18.12
CA GLU A 83 21.97 14.20 -17.87
C GLU A 83 22.01 14.58 -16.38
N TRP A 84 20.90 14.40 -15.66
CA TRP A 84 20.85 14.58 -14.19
C TRP A 84 21.73 13.55 -13.48
N ASN A 85 21.95 12.38 -14.04
CA ASN A 85 22.84 11.32 -13.60
C ASN A 85 22.61 10.92 -12.13
N PRO A 86 21.58 10.08 -11.83
CA PRO A 86 21.29 9.63 -10.48
C PRO A 86 22.43 8.77 -9.91
N ASP A 87 22.71 8.91 -8.62
CA ASP A 87 23.67 8.07 -7.88
C ASP A 87 23.09 6.67 -7.60
N ILE A 88 21.76 6.56 -7.56
CA ILE A 88 21.02 5.30 -7.34
C ILE A 88 19.65 5.39 -8.00
N VAL A 89 19.19 4.26 -8.57
CA VAL A 89 17.82 4.07 -9.05
C VAL A 89 17.10 3.10 -8.11
N HIS A 90 15.95 3.52 -7.56
CA HIS A 90 15.16 2.72 -6.65
C HIS A 90 13.78 2.42 -7.24
N SER A 91 13.58 1.21 -7.72
CA SER A 91 12.32 0.74 -8.28
C SER A 91 11.35 0.26 -7.20
N GLN A 92 10.07 0.66 -7.35
CA GLN A 92 8.99 0.33 -6.39
C GLN A 92 7.87 -0.50 -7.03
N CYS A 93 7.97 -0.77 -8.32
CA CYS A 93 6.99 -1.57 -9.09
C CYS A 93 7.69 -2.40 -10.16
N GLU A 94 7.06 -3.49 -10.59
CA GLU A 94 7.63 -4.53 -11.44
C GLU A 94 7.29 -4.37 -12.94
N PHE A 95 6.49 -3.34 -13.29
CA PHE A 95 5.94 -3.20 -14.64
C PHE A 95 6.65 -2.11 -15.47
N SER A 96 5.91 -1.19 -16.07
CA SER A 96 6.43 -0.23 -17.04
C SER A 96 7.61 0.60 -16.54
N THR A 97 7.54 1.08 -15.30
CA THR A 97 8.61 1.92 -14.72
C THR A 97 9.84 1.10 -14.33
N PHE A 98 9.71 -0.19 -14.05
CA PHE A 98 10.85 -1.08 -13.81
C PHE A 98 11.77 -1.18 -15.03
N PHE A 99 11.20 -1.40 -16.22
CA PHE A 99 12.00 -1.48 -17.44
C PHE A 99 12.71 -0.15 -17.76
N MET A 100 12.11 0.97 -17.40
CA MET A 100 12.73 2.29 -17.52
C MET A 100 13.85 2.46 -16.48
N ALA A 101 13.61 2.07 -15.21
CA ALA A 101 14.60 2.08 -14.15
C ALA A 101 15.85 1.29 -14.54
N LYS A 102 15.66 0.07 -15.02
CA LYS A 102 16.75 -0.78 -15.50
C LYS A 102 17.58 -0.09 -16.60
N LYS A 103 16.90 0.44 -17.63
CA LYS A 103 17.59 1.11 -18.72
C LYS A 103 18.35 2.35 -18.27
N ILE A 104 17.78 3.15 -17.35
CA ILE A 104 18.45 4.33 -16.78
C ILE A 104 19.67 3.90 -15.96
N ALA A 105 19.54 2.88 -15.12
CA ALA A 105 20.64 2.38 -14.31
C ALA A 105 21.80 1.87 -15.20
N GLU A 106 21.50 1.16 -16.28
CA GLU A 106 22.49 0.70 -17.26
C GLU A 106 23.21 1.86 -17.97
N GLU A 107 22.47 2.88 -18.44
CA GLU A 107 23.04 4.04 -19.14
C GLU A 107 23.86 4.95 -18.21
N CYS A 108 23.40 5.15 -16.97
CA CYS A 108 24.11 5.95 -15.95
C CYS A 108 25.20 5.15 -15.21
N LYS A 109 25.26 3.82 -15.38
CA LYS A 109 26.15 2.90 -14.65
C LYS A 109 26.00 3.05 -13.13
N THR A 110 24.75 3.12 -12.66
CA THR A 110 24.38 3.32 -11.27
C THR A 110 23.64 2.12 -10.72
N PRO A 111 23.73 1.83 -9.40
CA PRO A 111 23.02 0.71 -8.78
C PRO A 111 21.50 0.80 -8.96
N LEU A 112 20.88 -0.35 -9.22
CA LEU A 112 19.43 -0.53 -9.25
C LEU A 112 18.98 -1.35 -8.04
N VAL A 113 18.21 -0.73 -7.15
CA VAL A 113 17.57 -1.39 -6.00
C VAL A 113 16.07 -1.53 -6.27
N HIS A 114 15.47 -2.64 -5.82
CA HIS A 114 14.04 -2.87 -6.00
C HIS A 114 13.36 -3.24 -4.67
N THR A 115 12.26 -2.55 -4.34
CA THR A 115 11.41 -2.93 -3.19
C THR A 115 10.22 -3.75 -3.65
N TYR A 116 10.04 -4.93 -3.06
CA TYR A 116 8.94 -5.85 -3.36
C TYR A 116 7.73 -5.55 -2.48
N HIS A 117 6.77 -4.81 -3.02
CA HIS A 117 5.62 -4.29 -2.25
C HIS A 117 4.38 -5.19 -2.26
N THR A 118 4.29 -6.18 -3.14
CA THR A 118 3.02 -6.88 -3.37
C THR A 118 3.19 -8.39 -3.33
N VAL A 119 2.40 -9.08 -2.51
CA VAL A 119 2.29 -10.54 -2.56
C VAL A 119 1.42 -10.92 -3.77
N TYR A 120 2.02 -10.94 -4.96
CA TYR A 120 1.30 -11.19 -6.21
C TYR A 120 0.59 -12.56 -6.26
N GLU A 121 1.01 -13.52 -5.44
CA GLU A 121 0.32 -14.82 -5.31
C GLU A 121 -1.14 -14.64 -4.88
N ASP A 122 -1.45 -13.64 -4.04
CA ASP A 122 -2.80 -13.34 -3.56
C ASP A 122 -3.68 -12.69 -4.64
N TYR A 123 -3.04 -12.14 -5.69
CA TYR A 123 -3.69 -11.46 -6.80
C TYR A 123 -3.84 -12.33 -8.05
N THR A 124 -3.43 -13.59 -8.01
CA THR A 124 -3.47 -14.50 -9.17
C THR A 124 -4.87 -14.69 -9.72
N HIS A 125 -5.90 -14.55 -8.90
CA HIS A 125 -7.30 -14.64 -9.31
C HIS A 125 -7.76 -13.56 -10.31
N TYR A 126 -6.98 -12.47 -10.49
CA TYR A 126 -7.27 -11.44 -11.48
C TYR A 126 -6.80 -11.82 -12.90
N PHE A 127 -5.80 -12.68 -13.02
CA PHE A 127 -5.19 -12.99 -14.32
C PHE A 127 -5.03 -14.49 -14.65
N SER A 128 -5.33 -15.37 -13.70
CA SER A 128 -5.25 -16.81 -13.91
C SER A 128 -6.40 -17.55 -13.24
N PRO A 129 -7.16 -18.40 -13.97
CA PRO A 129 -8.17 -19.25 -13.37
C PRO A 129 -7.55 -20.39 -12.53
N TYR A 130 -6.29 -20.71 -12.75
CA TYR A 130 -5.56 -21.78 -12.05
C TYR A 130 -4.54 -21.21 -11.07
N LYS A 131 -4.78 -21.30 -9.76
CA LYS A 131 -3.93 -20.77 -8.69
C LYS A 131 -2.46 -21.22 -8.77
N LYS A 132 -2.22 -22.49 -9.12
CA LYS A 132 -0.85 -23.03 -9.25
C LYS A 132 -0.09 -22.34 -10.37
N TRP A 133 -0.69 -22.27 -11.54
CA TRP A 133 -0.10 -21.62 -12.74
C TRP A 133 0.20 -20.14 -12.49
N GLY A 134 -0.74 -19.44 -11.84
CA GLY A 134 -0.53 -18.04 -11.46
C GLY A 134 0.65 -17.86 -10.51
N ARG A 135 0.80 -18.72 -9.50
CA ARG A 135 1.95 -18.69 -8.59
C ARG A 135 3.28 -18.97 -9.29
N ASP A 136 3.31 -20.01 -10.13
CA ASP A 136 4.52 -20.36 -10.86
C ASP A 136 4.98 -19.22 -11.78
N MET A 137 4.03 -18.51 -12.41
CA MET A 137 4.30 -17.33 -13.23
C MET A 137 4.81 -16.16 -12.39
N VAL A 138 4.21 -15.87 -11.25
CA VAL A 138 4.68 -14.82 -10.31
C VAL A 138 6.11 -15.13 -9.86
N GLN A 139 6.38 -16.36 -9.45
CA GLN A 139 7.70 -16.80 -9.03
C GLN A 139 8.73 -16.62 -10.16
N PHE A 140 8.41 -17.05 -11.37
CA PHE A 140 9.29 -16.89 -12.53
C PHE A 140 9.58 -15.41 -12.81
N LEU A 141 8.56 -14.56 -12.87
CA LEU A 141 8.73 -13.13 -13.14
C LEU A 141 9.55 -12.44 -12.04
N THR A 142 9.33 -12.78 -10.77
CA THR A 142 10.09 -12.22 -9.65
C THR A 142 11.57 -12.62 -9.73
N ARG A 143 11.88 -13.87 -10.12
CA ARG A 143 13.27 -14.29 -10.39
C ARG A 143 13.89 -13.45 -11.52
N GLN A 144 13.19 -13.29 -12.64
CA GLN A 144 13.67 -12.51 -13.77
C GLN A 144 13.93 -11.04 -13.42
N ILE A 145 13.17 -10.47 -12.48
CA ILE A 145 13.42 -9.13 -11.94
C ILE A 145 14.67 -9.14 -11.07
N SER A 146 14.80 -10.12 -10.16
CA SER A 146 15.93 -10.22 -9.25
C SER A 146 17.29 -10.37 -9.93
N GLU A 147 17.33 -10.97 -11.13
CA GLU A 147 18.54 -11.08 -11.95
C GLU A 147 18.98 -9.76 -12.59
N LYS A 148 18.12 -8.73 -12.54
CA LYS A 148 18.33 -7.43 -13.20
C LYS A 148 18.55 -6.29 -12.21
N VAL A 149 18.63 -6.59 -10.93
CA VAL A 149 18.82 -5.61 -9.85
C VAL A 149 20.03 -5.99 -8.99
N ASP A 150 20.69 -5.00 -8.43
CA ASP A 150 21.85 -5.23 -7.56
C ASP A 150 21.44 -5.71 -6.17
N SER A 151 20.26 -5.28 -5.69
CA SER A 151 19.67 -5.79 -4.44
C SER A 151 18.16 -5.59 -4.41
N MET A 152 17.50 -6.37 -3.53
CA MET A 152 16.07 -6.21 -3.25
C MET A 152 15.83 -5.81 -1.79
N ILE A 153 14.78 -5.03 -1.58
CA ILE A 153 14.27 -4.67 -0.26
C ILE A 153 12.97 -5.42 -0.02
N ALA A 154 12.91 -6.15 1.08
CA ALA A 154 11.72 -6.78 1.61
C ALA A 154 11.15 -5.90 2.74
N PRO A 155 9.88 -5.45 2.71
CA PRO A 155 9.32 -4.62 3.77
C PRO A 155 9.06 -5.39 5.08
N SER A 156 9.22 -6.70 5.08
CA SER A 156 9.10 -7.56 6.27
C SER A 156 9.84 -8.89 6.10
N THR A 157 10.08 -9.59 7.21
CA THR A 157 10.65 -10.95 7.20
C THR A 157 9.75 -11.97 6.50
N LYS A 158 8.43 -11.75 6.48
CA LYS A 158 7.48 -12.52 5.66
C LYS A 158 7.86 -12.45 4.18
N ILE A 159 8.11 -11.25 3.69
CA ILE A 159 8.47 -11.04 2.27
C ILE A 159 9.89 -11.56 1.98
N GLU A 160 10.83 -11.37 2.89
CA GLU A 160 12.16 -11.96 2.74
C GLU A 160 12.09 -13.50 2.61
N THR A 161 11.31 -14.15 3.48
CA THR A 161 11.07 -15.60 3.43
C THR A 161 10.40 -16.03 2.13
N LEU A 162 9.42 -15.24 1.65
CA LEU A 162 8.77 -15.48 0.36
C LEU A 162 9.76 -15.40 -0.79
N LEU A 163 10.61 -14.37 -0.84
CA LEU A 163 11.62 -14.19 -1.87
C LEU A 163 12.66 -15.32 -1.85
N LYS A 164 13.11 -15.73 -0.68
CA LYS A 164 13.99 -16.92 -0.52
C LYS A 164 13.33 -18.19 -1.07
N ARG A 165 12.03 -18.40 -0.78
CA ARG A 165 11.27 -19.52 -1.33
C ARG A 165 11.15 -19.47 -2.86
N TYR A 166 11.11 -18.27 -3.44
CA TYR A 166 11.14 -18.08 -4.89
C TYR A 166 12.51 -18.39 -5.52
N GLY A 167 13.54 -18.58 -4.71
CA GLY A 167 14.91 -18.84 -5.19
C GLY A 167 15.58 -17.58 -5.75
N ILE A 168 15.38 -16.44 -5.08
CA ILE A 168 16.05 -15.18 -5.40
C ILE A 168 17.51 -15.27 -4.95
N HIS A 169 18.45 -14.86 -5.81
CA HIS A 169 19.88 -14.97 -5.57
C HIS A 169 20.56 -13.61 -5.28
N CYS A 170 19.95 -12.48 -5.69
CA CYS A 170 20.50 -11.17 -5.32
C CYS A 170 20.36 -10.93 -3.81
N PRO A 171 21.20 -10.05 -3.22
CA PRO A 171 21.08 -9.66 -1.83
C PRO A 171 19.67 -9.13 -1.52
N VAL A 172 19.07 -9.59 -0.40
CA VAL A 172 17.77 -9.12 0.08
C VAL A 172 17.94 -8.53 1.47
N SER A 173 17.53 -7.29 1.66
CA SER A 173 17.54 -6.60 2.96
C SER A 173 16.12 -6.38 3.46
N VAL A 174 15.88 -6.64 4.75
CA VAL A 174 14.59 -6.35 5.37
C VAL A 174 14.61 -4.89 5.84
N ILE A 175 13.87 -4.03 5.14
CA ILE A 175 13.74 -2.60 5.45
C ILE A 175 12.27 -2.23 5.42
N PRO A 176 11.60 -2.10 6.58
CA PRO A 176 10.22 -1.69 6.66
C PRO A 176 9.99 -0.27 6.12
N SER A 177 8.85 -0.06 5.48
CA SER A 177 8.40 1.29 5.13
C SER A 177 8.06 2.08 6.39
N GLY A 178 8.58 3.30 6.49
CA GLY A 178 8.29 4.21 7.61
C GLY A 178 6.88 4.81 7.55
N ILE A 179 6.39 5.25 8.71
CA ILE A 179 5.20 6.08 8.84
C ILE A 179 5.58 7.42 9.48
N ASP A 180 4.83 8.45 9.14
CA ASP A 180 5.00 9.78 9.73
C ASP A 180 4.27 9.85 11.08
N LEU A 181 5.02 9.75 12.18
CA LEU A 181 4.48 9.77 13.54
C LEU A 181 3.91 11.14 13.95
N SER A 182 4.31 12.23 13.30
CA SER A 182 3.85 13.58 13.63
C SER A 182 2.33 13.76 13.45
N LYS A 183 1.71 12.93 12.61
CA LYS A 183 0.27 12.91 12.37
C LYS A 183 -0.56 12.33 13.55
N TYR A 184 0.11 11.76 14.55
CA TYR A 184 -0.52 10.97 15.63
C TYR A 184 -0.19 11.52 17.02
N ASP A 185 0.11 12.82 17.15
CA ASP A 185 0.33 13.46 18.45
C ASP A 185 -0.95 13.46 19.33
N ALA A 186 -0.77 13.63 20.66
CA ALA A 186 -1.84 13.47 21.63
C ALA A 186 -3.00 14.47 21.45
N GLN A 187 -2.70 15.73 21.10
CA GLN A 187 -3.73 16.75 20.91
C GLN A 187 -4.54 16.47 19.64
N THR A 188 -3.86 16.23 18.53
CA THR A 188 -4.49 15.85 17.25
C THR A 188 -5.39 14.62 17.41
N ARG A 189 -4.98 13.64 18.21
CA ARG A 189 -5.78 12.45 18.49
C ARG A 189 -7.10 12.77 19.19
N THR A 190 -7.06 13.60 20.23
CA THR A 190 -8.27 13.97 20.99
C THR A 190 -9.27 14.74 20.13
N ASP A 191 -8.82 15.77 19.43
CA ASP A 191 -9.66 16.61 18.57
C ASP A 191 -10.26 15.79 17.41
N SER A 192 -9.47 14.92 16.80
CA SER A 192 -9.89 14.03 15.72
C SER A 192 -10.93 13.02 16.19
N ARG A 193 -10.76 12.41 17.35
CA ARG A 193 -11.73 11.47 17.93
C ARG A 193 -13.09 12.11 18.11
N GLU A 194 -13.15 13.28 18.72
CA GLU A 194 -14.43 13.98 18.93
C GLU A 194 -15.08 14.40 17.61
N ARG A 195 -14.29 14.94 16.68
CA ARG A 195 -14.76 15.40 15.38
C ARG A 195 -15.35 14.24 14.56
N ILE A 196 -14.65 13.11 14.45
CA ILE A 196 -15.09 11.96 13.65
C ILE A 196 -16.31 11.29 14.29
N ARG A 197 -16.31 11.09 15.61
CA ARG A 197 -17.46 10.51 16.32
C ARG A 197 -18.70 11.39 16.16
N ARG A 198 -18.58 12.71 16.25
CA ARG A 198 -19.68 13.64 16.03
C ARG A 198 -20.19 13.59 14.58
N LYS A 199 -19.28 13.52 13.59
CA LYS A 199 -19.63 13.42 12.15
C LYS A 199 -20.54 12.24 11.88
N TYR A 200 -20.28 11.09 12.52
CA TYR A 200 -21.05 9.86 12.33
C TYR A 200 -22.07 9.60 13.44
N LYS A 201 -22.37 10.61 14.27
CA LYS A 201 -23.38 10.56 15.34
C LYS A 201 -23.17 9.39 16.32
N MET A 202 -21.92 9.03 16.59
CA MET A 202 -21.56 7.98 17.54
C MET A 202 -21.59 8.52 18.98
N ASP A 203 -22.22 7.78 19.89
CA ASP A 203 -22.21 8.07 21.31
C ASP A 203 -20.80 7.85 21.91
N ARG A 204 -20.52 8.53 23.02
CA ARG A 204 -19.27 8.33 23.80
C ARG A 204 -19.12 6.91 24.33
N LYS A 205 -20.24 6.24 24.60
CA LYS A 205 -20.27 4.85 25.11
C LYS A 205 -20.17 3.79 24.01
N THR A 206 -20.32 4.18 22.73
CA THR A 206 -20.23 3.26 21.60
C THR A 206 -18.82 2.72 21.46
N THR A 207 -18.66 1.42 21.47
CA THR A 207 -17.41 0.76 21.11
C THR A 207 -17.26 0.74 19.59
N VAL A 208 -16.14 1.26 19.08
CA VAL A 208 -15.89 1.37 17.65
C VAL A 208 -14.76 0.43 17.24
N LEU A 209 -15.11 -0.61 16.50
CA LEU A 209 -14.16 -1.44 15.78
C LEU A 209 -13.79 -0.73 14.45
N LEU A 210 -12.51 -0.46 14.24
CA LEU A 210 -12.04 0.31 13.11
C LEU A 210 -11.28 -0.57 12.13
N TYR A 211 -11.68 -0.57 10.88
CA TYR A 211 -10.91 -1.06 9.74
C TYR A 211 -10.51 0.12 8.86
N VAL A 212 -9.24 0.16 8.43
CA VAL A 212 -8.74 1.14 7.46
C VAL A 212 -8.01 0.39 6.36
N GLY A 213 -8.42 0.61 5.09
CA GLY A 213 -7.75 -0.01 3.97
C GLY A 213 -8.54 -0.03 2.67
N ARG A 214 -7.91 -0.54 1.63
CA ARG A 214 -8.57 -0.77 0.34
C ARG A 214 -9.59 -1.90 0.46
N LEU A 215 -10.78 -1.68 -0.08
CA LEU A 215 -11.84 -2.70 -0.10
C LEU A 215 -11.68 -3.57 -1.34
N ALA A 216 -11.04 -4.72 -1.16
CA ALA A 216 -10.78 -5.71 -2.18
C ALA A 216 -10.88 -7.12 -1.58
N LYS A 217 -11.08 -8.11 -2.43
CA LYS A 217 -11.35 -9.50 -2.01
C LYS A 217 -10.27 -10.05 -1.08
N GLU A 218 -9.01 -9.78 -1.38
CA GLU A 218 -7.86 -10.27 -0.61
C GLU A 218 -7.76 -9.67 0.81
N LYS A 219 -8.51 -8.60 1.11
CA LYS A 219 -8.57 -7.98 2.45
C LYS A 219 -9.58 -8.63 3.39
N ASN A 220 -10.42 -9.53 2.85
CA ASN A 220 -11.35 -10.37 3.62
C ASN A 220 -12.26 -9.60 4.60
N VAL A 221 -12.72 -8.41 4.20
CA VAL A 221 -13.57 -7.56 5.04
C VAL A 221 -14.94 -8.19 5.30
N GLU A 222 -15.35 -9.15 4.47
CA GLU A 222 -16.58 -9.94 4.69
C GLU A 222 -16.59 -10.65 6.04
N GLU A 223 -15.45 -11.21 6.46
CA GLU A 223 -15.29 -11.85 7.76
C GLU A 223 -15.55 -10.89 8.93
N LEU A 224 -15.17 -9.61 8.80
CA LEU A 224 -15.47 -8.59 9.80
C LEU A 224 -16.98 -8.30 9.89
N LEU A 225 -17.71 -8.32 8.77
CA LEU A 225 -19.17 -8.19 8.76
C LEU A 225 -19.86 -9.38 9.43
N GLU A 226 -19.35 -10.59 9.23
CA GLU A 226 -19.86 -11.80 9.88
C GLU A 226 -19.62 -11.80 11.40
N TYR A 227 -18.49 -11.27 11.85
CA TYR A 227 -18.25 -11.05 13.28
C TYR A 227 -19.14 -9.93 13.83
N GLN A 228 -19.35 -8.84 13.11
CA GLN A 228 -20.25 -7.77 13.51
C GLN A 228 -21.68 -8.27 13.74
N GLN A 229 -22.17 -9.20 12.90
CA GLN A 229 -23.48 -9.84 13.09
C GLN A 229 -23.61 -10.54 14.45
N LYS A 230 -22.53 -11.16 14.94
CA LYS A 230 -22.55 -11.89 16.21
C LYS A 230 -22.53 -10.99 17.44
N ILE A 231 -22.02 -9.74 17.29
CA ILE A 231 -21.82 -8.82 18.41
C ILE A 231 -22.63 -7.52 18.32
N GLN A 232 -23.47 -7.35 17.31
CA GLN A 232 -24.21 -6.09 17.07
C GLN A 232 -25.10 -5.67 18.24
N GLU A 233 -25.63 -6.62 19.03
CA GLU A 233 -26.47 -6.35 20.21
C GLU A 233 -25.67 -5.70 21.36
N SER A 234 -24.34 -5.74 21.33
CA SER A 234 -23.47 -5.14 22.34
C SER A 234 -23.33 -3.62 22.25
N GLY A 235 -23.99 -2.96 21.30
CA GLY A 235 -23.81 -1.53 21.01
C GLY A 235 -22.48 -1.20 20.31
N THR A 236 -21.88 -2.19 19.67
CA THR A 236 -20.62 -2.06 18.92
C THR A 236 -20.88 -1.63 17.49
N ILE A 237 -20.08 -0.70 17.00
CA ILE A 237 -20.10 -0.24 15.59
C ILE A 237 -18.81 -0.68 14.89
N LEU A 238 -18.95 -1.25 13.68
CA LEU A 238 -17.84 -1.50 12.77
C LEU A 238 -17.71 -0.31 11.81
N MET A 239 -16.65 0.49 11.95
CA MET A 239 -16.34 1.58 11.02
C MET A 239 -15.31 1.11 9.99
N ILE A 240 -15.69 1.11 8.72
CA ILE A 240 -14.89 0.69 7.57
C ILE A 240 -14.46 1.94 6.80
N VAL A 241 -13.19 2.32 6.94
CA VAL A 241 -12.59 3.50 6.29
C VAL A 241 -11.83 3.07 5.05
N GLY A 242 -12.30 3.53 3.89
CA GLY A 242 -11.68 3.26 2.62
C GLY A 242 -12.68 2.94 1.52
N GLY A 243 -12.14 2.80 0.32
CA GLY A 243 -12.89 2.45 -0.88
C GLY A 243 -12.21 1.34 -1.67
N GLY A 244 -12.86 0.91 -2.73
CA GLY A 244 -12.32 -0.11 -3.60
C GLY A 244 -13.39 -0.87 -4.36
N PRO A 245 -13.00 -1.79 -5.27
CA PRO A 245 -13.95 -2.49 -6.15
C PRO A 245 -14.94 -3.38 -5.38
N TYR A 246 -14.65 -3.70 -4.12
CA TYR A 246 -15.46 -4.59 -3.30
C TYR A 246 -16.50 -3.86 -2.43
N LEU A 247 -16.54 -2.52 -2.45
CA LEU A 247 -17.41 -1.72 -1.57
C LEU A 247 -18.89 -2.08 -1.73
N GLU A 248 -19.40 -2.17 -2.95
CA GLU A 248 -20.82 -2.45 -3.18
C GLU A 248 -21.19 -3.90 -2.81
N ILE A 249 -20.24 -4.84 -2.99
CA ILE A 249 -20.40 -6.23 -2.55
C ILE A 249 -20.52 -6.28 -1.02
N LEU A 250 -19.66 -5.55 -0.31
CA LEU A 250 -19.68 -5.48 1.16
C LEU A 250 -20.95 -4.81 1.70
N ARG A 251 -21.44 -3.76 1.05
CA ARG A 251 -22.72 -3.14 1.41
C ARG A 251 -23.88 -4.11 1.28
N LYS A 252 -23.94 -4.85 0.17
CA LYS A 252 -24.94 -5.89 -0.05
C LYS A 252 -24.83 -6.99 1.01
N LYS A 253 -23.63 -7.46 1.30
CA LYS A 253 -23.39 -8.46 2.35
C LYS A 253 -23.82 -7.96 3.74
N ALA A 254 -23.56 -6.69 4.08
CA ALA A 254 -24.02 -6.10 5.35
C ALA A 254 -25.55 -6.06 5.45
N ALA A 255 -26.26 -5.79 4.36
CA ALA A 255 -27.72 -5.84 4.31
C ALA A 255 -28.24 -7.28 4.45
N GLU A 256 -27.63 -8.25 3.78
CA GLU A 256 -27.96 -9.69 3.88
C GLU A 256 -27.79 -10.23 5.31
N LEU A 257 -26.73 -9.75 6.00
CA LEU A 257 -26.46 -10.11 7.40
C LEU A 257 -27.30 -9.33 8.42
N GLY A 258 -28.06 -8.33 7.99
CA GLY A 258 -28.88 -7.48 8.88
C GLY A 258 -28.07 -6.54 9.78
N VAL A 259 -26.82 -6.18 9.40
CA VAL A 259 -25.91 -5.35 10.22
C VAL A 259 -25.76 -3.91 9.71
N THR A 260 -26.58 -3.47 8.78
CA THR A 260 -26.47 -2.15 8.13
C THR A 260 -26.42 -1.01 9.15
N GLU A 261 -27.21 -1.07 10.23
CA GLU A 261 -27.29 -0.02 11.25
C GLU A 261 -26.05 0.01 12.18
N SER A 262 -25.30 -1.09 12.27
CA SER A 262 -24.09 -1.22 13.09
C SER A 262 -22.79 -1.16 12.29
N VAL A 263 -22.86 -0.86 10.96
CA VAL A 263 -21.69 -0.75 10.08
C VAL A 263 -21.67 0.59 9.38
N ILE A 264 -20.57 1.31 9.50
CA ILE A 264 -20.34 2.59 8.83
C ILE A 264 -19.31 2.40 7.71
N PHE A 265 -19.74 2.60 6.47
CA PHE A 265 -18.84 2.68 5.31
C PHE A 265 -18.55 4.16 5.01
N THR A 266 -17.35 4.63 5.28
CA THR A 266 -16.98 6.03 5.03
C THR A 266 -16.77 6.35 3.54
N GLY A 267 -16.50 5.31 2.73
CA GLY A 267 -15.97 5.47 1.38
C GLY A 267 -14.50 5.91 1.38
N MET A 268 -14.00 6.33 0.22
CA MET A 268 -12.63 6.80 0.06
C MET A 268 -12.40 8.07 0.88
N VAL A 269 -11.36 8.06 1.69
CA VAL A 269 -10.90 9.19 2.51
C VAL A 269 -9.57 9.68 1.95
N SER A 270 -9.33 10.98 1.97
CA SER A 270 -8.07 11.55 1.48
C SER A 270 -6.88 11.12 2.36
N PRO A 271 -5.66 10.98 1.79
CA PRO A 271 -4.46 10.62 2.55
C PRO A 271 -4.13 11.58 3.70
N VAL A 272 -4.56 12.85 3.58
CA VAL A 272 -4.37 13.86 4.61
C VAL A 272 -5.31 13.62 5.80
N GLU A 273 -6.53 13.16 5.52
CA GLU A 273 -7.56 12.99 6.53
C GLU A 273 -7.56 11.60 7.19
N VAL A 274 -6.99 10.57 6.53
CA VAL A 274 -7.07 9.19 7.02
C VAL A 274 -6.51 9.03 8.43
N ALA A 275 -5.44 9.74 8.77
CA ALA A 275 -4.82 9.72 10.09
C ALA A 275 -5.81 10.12 11.20
N SER A 276 -6.75 11.03 10.91
CA SER A 276 -7.75 11.49 11.89
C SER A 276 -8.88 10.48 12.17
N TYR A 277 -9.00 9.42 11.38
CA TYR A 277 -9.99 8.38 11.62
C TYR A 277 -9.53 7.35 12.65
N TYR A 278 -8.22 7.08 12.77
CA TYR A 278 -7.70 6.11 13.74
C TYR A 278 -8.12 6.44 15.18
N PRO A 279 -7.99 7.67 15.68
CA PRO A 279 -8.41 7.99 17.05
C PRO A 279 -9.90 7.79 17.33
N ALA A 280 -10.75 7.73 16.31
CA ALA A 280 -12.18 7.50 16.48
C ALA A 280 -12.51 6.05 16.89
N GLY A 281 -11.62 5.08 16.57
CA GLY A 281 -11.70 3.69 16.98
C GLY A 281 -11.38 3.47 18.46
N ASP A 282 -11.76 2.32 18.96
CA ASP A 282 -11.34 1.76 20.26
C ASP A 282 -10.47 0.52 20.07
N LEU A 283 -10.67 -0.19 18.96
CA LEU A 283 -9.92 -1.36 18.55
C LEU A 283 -9.77 -1.35 17.03
N PHE A 284 -8.54 -1.51 16.53
CA PHE A 284 -8.32 -1.73 15.10
C PHE A 284 -8.52 -3.20 14.78
N VAL A 285 -9.29 -3.51 13.74
CA VAL A 285 -9.62 -4.88 13.35
C VAL A 285 -9.23 -5.16 11.89
N SER A 286 -8.65 -6.35 11.63
CA SER A 286 -8.31 -6.78 10.27
C SER A 286 -8.37 -8.30 10.13
N ALA A 287 -9.06 -8.77 9.09
CA ALA A 287 -9.08 -10.17 8.69
C ALA A 287 -8.15 -10.46 7.49
N SER A 288 -7.31 -9.48 7.09
CA SER A 288 -6.38 -9.62 5.98
C SER A 288 -5.24 -10.59 6.30
N THR A 289 -4.90 -11.46 5.35
CA THR A 289 -3.70 -12.31 5.37
C THR A 289 -2.73 -11.97 4.23
N SER A 290 -3.06 -10.95 3.44
CA SER A 290 -2.32 -10.52 2.26
C SER A 290 -1.41 -9.30 2.49
N GLU A 291 -1.15 -8.94 3.74
CA GLU A 291 -0.28 -7.82 4.05
C GLU A 291 1.20 -8.15 3.77
N THR A 292 1.91 -7.19 3.20
CA THR A 292 3.37 -7.27 3.03
C THR A 292 4.11 -6.76 4.26
N GLN A 293 3.57 -5.71 4.89
CA GLN A 293 4.06 -5.13 6.13
C GLN A 293 2.90 -4.74 7.06
N GLY A 294 1.75 -4.31 6.49
CA GLY A 294 0.62 -3.82 7.28
C GLY A 294 0.84 -2.38 7.78
N LEU A 295 1.06 -1.43 6.88
CA LEU A 295 1.23 -0.01 7.24
C LEU A 295 0.08 0.50 8.12
N THR A 296 -1.16 0.09 7.84
CA THR A 296 -2.34 0.47 8.63
C THR A 296 -2.29 -0.05 10.06
N TYR A 297 -1.57 -1.15 10.32
CA TYR A 297 -1.33 -1.66 11.68
C TYR A 297 -0.38 -0.74 12.45
N ALA A 298 0.73 -0.34 11.80
CA ALA A 298 1.66 0.63 12.37
C ALA A 298 0.99 1.99 12.64
N GLU A 299 0.16 2.46 11.71
CA GLU A 299 -0.63 3.69 11.84
C GLU A 299 -1.62 3.60 13.02
N ALA A 300 -2.32 2.46 13.18
CA ALA A 300 -3.24 2.24 14.28
C ALA A 300 -2.51 2.26 15.64
N LEU A 301 -1.36 1.60 15.74
CA LEU A 301 -0.53 1.64 16.97
C LEU A 301 -0.01 3.05 17.27
N ALA A 302 0.44 3.79 16.24
CA ALA A 302 0.87 5.17 16.40
C ALA A 302 -0.27 6.06 16.91
N ALA A 303 -1.51 5.78 16.50
CA ALA A 303 -2.71 6.42 17.02
C ALA A 303 -3.13 5.94 18.42
N GLY A 304 -2.44 4.95 19.01
CA GLY A 304 -2.73 4.39 20.33
C GLY A 304 -3.85 3.35 20.34
N LEU A 305 -4.19 2.76 19.19
CA LEU A 305 -5.20 1.70 19.10
C LEU A 305 -4.58 0.32 19.32
N PRO A 306 -5.17 -0.53 20.15
CA PRO A 306 -4.85 -1.95 20.16
C PRO A 306 -5.29 -2.60 18.86
N LEU A 307 -4.62 -3.71 18.49
CA LEU A 307 -4.87 -4.45 17.24
C LEU A 307 -5.55 -5.79 17.54
N LEU A 308 -6.59 -6.11 16.77
CA LEU A 308 -7.16 -7.45 16.67
C LEU A 308 -7.09 -7.87 15.20
N CYS A 309 -6.11 -8.67 14.86
CA CYS A 309 -5.84 -9.07 13.49
C CYS A 309 -5.85 -10.59 13.35
N ARG A 310 -6.29 -11.07 12.17
CA ARG A 310 -6.09 -12.47 11.84
C ARG A 310 -4.60 -12.80 11.90
N ARG A 311 -4.25 -13.94 12.52
CA ARG A 311 -2.85 -14.35 12.65
C ARG A 311 -2.15 -14.44 11.29
N ASP A 312 -1.19 -13.58 11.07
CA ASP A 312 -0.29 -13.53 9.90
C ASP A 312 1.09 -13.07 10.39
N GLN A 313 2.16 -13.48 9.69
CA GLN A 313 3.52 -13.05 10.02
C GLN A 313 3.68 -11.52 10.06
N CYS A 314 2.89 -10.78 9.28
CA CYS A 314 2.91 -9.32 9.34
C CYS A 314 2.27 -8.76 10.61
N CYS A 315 1.18 -9.32 11.11
CA CYS A 315 0.58 -8.85 12.35
C CYS A 315 1.45 -9.20 13.57
N LEU A 316 2.20 -10.31 13.52
CA LEU A 316 3.14 -10.70 14.59
C LEU A 316 4.31 -9.70 14.77
N LEU A 317 4.63 -8.89 13.75
CA LEU A 317 5.62 -7.80 13.90
C LEU A 317 5.18 -6.71 14.88
N TYR A 318 3.88 -6.59 15.12
CA TYR A 318 3.25 -5.54 15.92
C TYR A 318 2.61 -6.06 17.21
N THR A 319 2.68 -7.35 17.47
CA THR A 319 2.19 -7.96 18.69
C THR A 319 3.39 -8.35 19.57
N SER A 320 3.43 -7.89 20.82
CA SER A 320 4.28 -8.51 21.83
C SER A 320 3.78 -9.95 22.04
N ASP A 321 4.65 -10.87 22.43
CA ASP A 321 4.41 -12.31 22.69
C ASP A 321 3.31 -12.62 23.73
N ALA A 322 2.23 -11.92 23.70
CA ALA A 322 1.12 -12.09 24.62
C ALA A 322 -0.01 -12.84 23.92
N ALA A 323 0.24 -14.09 23.61
CA ALA A 323 -0.80 -15.14 23.53
C ALA A 323 -0.15 -16.44 23.01
N ASP A 324 0.47 -17.20 23.87
CA ASP A 324 0.45 -18.66 23.79
C ASP A 324 -0.95 -19.16 24.20
#